data_fda0ef172550ddd8ff4171a35472f93d
#
_entry.id   fda0ef172550ddd8ff4171a35472f93d
#
_cell.length_a   1.000
_cell.length_b   1.000
_cell.length_c   1.000
_cell.angle_alpha   90.00
_cell.angle_beta   90.00
_cell.angle_gamma   90.00
#
_symmetry.space_group_name_H-M   'P 1'
#
loop_
_entity.id
_entity.type
_entity.pdbx_description
1 polymer ?
#
loop_
_entity_poly.entity_id
_entity_poly.type
_entity_poly.pdbx_seq_one_letter_code
_entity_poly.pdbx_strand_id
1 'polypeptide(L)'
;RQPKESKPAPTPAAKPAEAPKTSPNPTALSGNMNISLLRIDSRLIHGQVATSWAKAVKCEAIFAVNDDVANDPLRRDLLLQIAPEHLKAYVIPVEKAIKVYHNPKYAGKNILWLVTNPTDILRLIEGGVKIDKVNVGGMTYREGDKLISQAVAVNPTDVAAFKQLLDKGVELSLQQVASSPKSMLTHKELDAIQF
;
A
#
# COMPACT_ATOMS: atom_id res chain seq x y z
N ARG A 1 -49.54 -70.13 34.20
CA ARG A 1 -50.39 -69.22 33.41
C ARG A 1 -49.53 -68.08 32.95
N GLN A 2 -49.24 -68.01 31.65
CA GLN A 2 -48.65 -66.90 31.01
C GLN A 2 -49.70 -65.79 30.77
N PRO A 3 -49.28 -64.54 30.81
CA PRO A 3 -50.02 -63.51 30.09
C PRO A 3 -49.15 -62.89 28.96
N LYS A 4 -49.82 -62.79 27.92
CA LYS A 4 -49.73 -62.17 26.62
C LYS A 4 -48.69 -61.02 26.46
N GLU A 5 -47.88 -61.17 25.42
CA GLU A 5 -47.18 -60.13 24.71
C GLU A 5 -48.11 -58.99 24.29
N SER A 6 -47.70 -57.79 24.55
CA SER A 6 -48.22 -56.61 23.90
C SER A 6 -47.08 -55.95 23.09
N LYS A 7 -47.30 -55.88 21.80
CA LYS A 7 -46.49 -55.23 20.78
C LYS A 7 -46.20 -53.77 21.10
N PRO A 8 -44.99 -53.26 20.96
CA PRO A 8 -44.74 -51.81 21.05
C PRO A 8 -45.21 -51.10 19.79
N ALA A 9 -45.86 -49.93 19.99
CA ALA A 9 -46.30 -49.04 18.95
C ALA A 9 -45.13 -48.33 18.24
N PRO A 10 -45.28 -47.91 16.99
CA PRO A 10 -44.18 -47.32 16.24
C PRO A 10 -43.91 -45.90 16.73
N THR A 11 -42.59 -45.64 16.93
CA THR A 11 -42.02 -44.34 17.22
C THR A 11 -42.26 -43.36 16.05
N PRO A 12 -42.71 -42.12 16.29
CA PRO A 12 -42.81 -41.14 15.22
C PRO A 12 -41.42 -40.75 14.68
N ALA A 13 -41.31 -40.75 13.38
CA ALA A 13 -40.11 -40.32 12.66
C ALA A 13 -39.71 -38.88 13.04
N ALA A 14 -38.47 -38.71 13.47
CA ALA A 14 -37.86 -37.43 13.70
C ALA A 14 -37.81 -36.63 12.37
N LYS A 15 -38.36 -35.43 12.38
CA LYS A 15 -38.20 -34.46 11.30
C LYS A 15 -36.71 -34.19 11.09
N PRO A 16 -36.24 -34.02 9.83
CA PRO A 16 -34.88 -33.59 9.59
C PRO A 16 -34.65 -32.21 10.21
N ALA A 17 -33.58 -32.08 10.97
CA ALA A 17 -33.13 -30.82 11.50
C ALA A 17 -32.84 -29.89 10.32
N GLU A 18 -33.53 -28.77 10.29
CA GLU A 18 -33.21 -27.64 9.40
C GLU A 18 -31.75 -27.22 9.65
N ALA A 19 -30.93 -27.25 8.60
CA ALA A 19 -29.58 -26.72 8.63
C ALA A 19 -29.61 -25.24 9.06
N PRO A 20 -28.68 -24.78 9.87
CA PRO A 20 -28.62 -23.38 10.28
C PRO A 20 -28.56 -22.50 9.05
N LYS A 21 -29.52 -21.60 8.89
CA LYS A 21 -29.48 -20.53 7.90
C LYS A 21 -28.24 -19.73 8.15
N THR A 22 -27.26 -19.91 7.28
CA THR A 22 -26.10 -19.03 7.20
C THR A 22 -26.62 -17.62 6.97
N SER A 23 -26.41 -16.75 7.94
CA SER A 23 -26.60 -15.31 7.78
C SER A 23 -25.86 -14.88 6.52
N PRO A 24 -26.41 -13.98 5.69
CA PRO A 24 -25.68 -13.48 4.55
C PRO A 24 -24.41 -12.82 5.05
N ASN A 25 -23.28 -13.36 4.62
CA ASN A 25 -21.97 -12.77 4.83
C ASN A 25 -22.07 -11.29 4.39
N PRO A 26 -21.61 -10.32 5.20
CA PRO A 26 -21.62 -8.94 4.76
C PRO A 26 -20.92 -8.90 3.41
N THR A 27 -21.57 -8.30 2.44
CA THR A 27 -21.14 -8.18 1.04
C THR A 27 -19.64 -7.94 0.99
N ALA A 28 -18.89 -8.94 0.55
CA ALA A 28 -17.46 -8.77 0.34
C ALA A 28 -17.31 -7.62 -0.66
N LEU A 29 -16.71 -6.52 -0.23
CA LEU A 29 -16.40 -5.40 -1.10
C LEU A 29 -15.55 -5.95 -2.24
N SER A 30 -16.06 -5.91 -3.45
CA SER A 30 -15.32 -6.32 -4.63
C SER A 30 -14.28 -5.25 -4.93
N GLY A 31 -13.03 -5.65 -5.07
CA GLY A 31 -11.94 -4.73 -5.43
C GLY A 31 -10.73 -4.82 -4.50
N ASN A 32 -9.76 -4.00 -4.79
CA ASN A 32 -8.54 -3.87 -4.00
C ASN A 32 -8.63 -2.69 -3.03
N MET A 33 -7.64 -2.55 -2.14
CA MET A 33 -7.51 -1.34 -1.35
C MET A 33 -7.33 -0.12 -2.27
N ASN A 34 -7.71 1.05 -1.77
CA ASN A 34 -7.48 2.31 -2.48
C ASN A 34 -6.15 2.91 -2.02
N ILE A 35 -5.25 3.14 -2.98
CA ILE A 35 -4.02 3.89 -2.73
C ILE A 35 -4.36 5.37 -2.81
N SER A 36 -4.51 6.02 -1.65
CA SER A 36 -4.88 7.43 -1.58
C SER A 36 -3.78 8.36 -2.10
N LEU A 37 -2.54 7.96 -1.92
CA LEU A 37 -1.34 8.56 -2.48
C LEU A 37 -0.23 7.53 -2.49
N LEU A 38 0.52 7.43 -3.60
CA LEU A 38 1.81 6.76 -3.65
C LEU A 38 2.89 7.82 -3.76
N ARG A 39 3.74 7.91 -2.74
CA ARG A 39 4.79 8.93 -2.64
C ARG A 39 6.17 8.31 -2.51
N ILE A 40 7.11 8.81 -3.29
CA ILE A 40 8.53 8.52 -3.08
C ILE A 40 9.07 9.52 -2.06
N ASP A 41 9.55 9.01 -0.95
CA ASP A 41 10.29 9.77 0.06
C ASP A 41 11.30 8.86 0.73
N SER A 42 12.58 9.13 0.54
CA SER A 42 13.67 8.29 1.08
C SER A 42 13.68 8.20 2.60
N ARG A 43 13.01 9.12 3.28
CA ARG A 43 12.85 9.10 4.74
C ARG A 43 11.65 8.29 5.20
N LEU A 44 10.76 7.86 4.28
CA LEU A 44 9.50 7.16 4.57
C LEU A 44 8.60 7.97 5.52
N ILE A 45 8.32 7.47 6.72
CA ILE A 45 7.53 8.19 7.71
C ILE A 45 8.40 9.23 8.42
N HIS A 46 8.02 10.49 8.30
CA HIS A 46 8.65 11.60 9.01
C HIS A 46 7.63 12.71 9.26
N GLY A 47 8.00 13.77 10.00
CA GLY A 47 7.08 14.78 10.49
C GLY A 47 6.09 15.32 9.46
N GLN A 48 6.57 15.75 8.29
CA GLN A 48 5.70 16.32 7.25
C GLN A 48 4.78 15.29 6.60
N VAL A 49 5.25 14.07 6.37
CA VAL A 49 4.40 12.98 5.85
C VAL A 49 3.32 12.65 6.86
N ALA A 50 3.70 12.50 8.12
CA ALA A 50 2.77 12.13 9.19
C ALA A 50 1.70 13.20 9.44
N THR A 51 2.06 14.47 9.37
CA THR A 51 1.14 15.57 9.72
C THR A 51 0.44 16.19 8.51
N SER A 52 1.18 16.48 7.45
CA SER A 52 0.67 17.20 6.28
C SER A 52 0.03 16.26 5.25
N TRP A 53 0.78 15.30 4.75
CA TRP A 53 0.30 14.42 3.68
C TRP A 53 -0.79 13.46 4.14
N ALA A 54 -0.63 12.84 5.29
CA ALA A 54 -1.65 11.92 5.83
C ALA A 54 -3.00 12.61 6.01
N LYS A 55 -2.98 13.86 6.47
CA LYS A 55 -4.19 14.69 6.62
C LYS A 55 -4.77 15.11 5.26
N ALA A 56 -3.92 15.55 4.35
CA ALA A 56 -4.36 16.03 3.02
C ALA A 56 -5.07 14.91 2.22
N VAL A 57 -4.59 13.69 2.29
CA VAL A 57 -5.15 12.55 1.55
C VAL A 57 -6.18 11.75 2.35
N LYS A 58 -6.44 12.12 3.59
CA LYS A 58 -7.45 11.48 4.48
C LYS A 58 -7.29 9.96 4.54
N CYS A 59 -6.06 9.48 4.68
CA CYS A 59 -5.79 8.04 4.75
C CYS A 59 -6.21 7.44 6.09
N GLU A 60 -6.53 6.15 6.07
CA GLU A 60 -6.86 5.35 7.26
C GLU A 60 -5.62 4.67 7.86
N ALA A 61 -4.60 4.47 7.05
CA ALA A 61 -3.33 3.88 7.45
C ALA A 61 -2.20 4.32 6.52
N ILE A 62 -0.96 4.10 6.97
CA ILE A 62 0.26 4.39 6.23
C ILE A 62 1.04 3.08 6.03
N PHE A 63 1.43 2.79 4.79
CA PHE A 63 2.36 1.74 4.45
C PHE A 63 3.71 2.36 4.08
N ALA A 64 4.74 2.07 4.85
CA ALA A 64 6.13 2.33 4.48
C ALA A 64 6.69 1.05 3.87
N VAL A 65 6.92 1.05 2.57
CA VAL A 65 7.26 -0.13 1.79
C VAL A 65 8.73 -0.07 1.40
N ASN A 66 9.55 -0.88 2.05
CA ASN A 66 10.97 -1.00 1.76
C ASN A 66 11.53 -2.28 2.38
N ASP A 67 12.24 -3.08 1.59
CA ASP A 67 12.75 -4.37 2.04
C ASP A 67 13.78 -4.23 3.16
N ASP A 68 14.76 -3.32 3.01
CA ASP A 68 15.84 -3.16 3.98
C ASP A 68 15.34 -2.65 5.32
N VAL A 69 14.47 -1.64 5.28
CA VAL A 69 13.89 -1.04 6.50
C VAL A 69 12.96 -2.03 7.21
N ALA A 70 12.17 -2.78 6.46
CA ALA A 70 11.27 -3.78 7.02
C ALA A 70 12.02 -4.92 7.74
N ASN A 71 13.23 -5.23 7.27
CA ASN A 71 14.09 -6.25 7.85
C ASN A 71 15.05 -5.74 8.94
N ASP A 72 15.04 -4.44 9.21
CA ASP A 72 15.82 -3.80 10.27
C ASP A 72 14.88 -3.40 11.43
N PRO A 73 14.84 -4.18 12.54
CA PRO A 73 13.91 -3.94 13.63
C PRO A 73 14.05 -2.54 14.24
N LEU A 74 15.27 -2.02 14.37
CA LEU A 74 15.51 -0.71 14.96
C LEU A 74 14.95 0.41 14.06
N ARG A 75 15.26 0.39 12.78
CA ARG A 75 14.76 1.39 11.83
C ARG A 75 13.24 1.33 11.69
N ARG A 76 12.69 0.11 11.62
CA ARG A 76 11.25 -0.11 11.59
C ARG A 76 10.56 0.48 12.82
N ASP A 77 11.04 0.20 14.01
CA ASP A 77 10.44 0.66 15.26
C ASP A 77 10.54 2.19 15.40
N LEU A 78 11.66 2.79 14.97
CA LEU A 78 11.79 4.25 14.94
C LEU A 78 10.76 4.92 14.01
N LEU A 79 10.54 4.37 12.84
CA LEU A 79 9.51 4.88 11.91
C LEU A 79 8.11 4.76 12.49
N LEU A 80 7.79 3.66 13.13
CA LEU A 80 6.48 3.45 13.77
C LEU A 80 6.22 4.42 14.92
N GLN A 81 7.26 4.83 15.65
CA GLN A 81 7.15 5.84 16.72
C GLN A 81 6.82 7.24 16.19
N ILE A 82 7.24 7.56 14.97
CA ILE A 82 6.98 8.87 14.35
C ILE A 82 5.56 8.96 13.76
N ALA A 83 4.96 7.82 13.45
CA ALA A 83 3.61 7.78 12.88
C ALA A 83 2.58 8.42 13.82
N PRO A 84 1.57 9.12 13.28
CA PRO A 84 0.52 9.72 14.10
C PRO A 84 -0.22 8.66 14.93
N GLU A 85 -0.48 8.93 16.19
CA GLU A 85 -1.15 7.98 17.11
C GLU A 85 -2.54 7.53 16.61
N HIS A 86 -3.23 8.40 15.89
CA HIS A 86 -4.57 8.11 15.37
C HIS A 86 -4.57 7.32 14.05
N LEU A 87 -3.40 7.05 13.46
CA LEU A 87 -3.25 6.29 12.22
C LEU A 87 -2.47 5.00 12.47
N LYS A 88 -2.95 3.94 11.88
CA LYS A 88 -2.17 2.69 11.82
C LYS A 88 -1.03 2.86 10.81
N ALA A 89 0.16 2.45 11.19
CA ALA A 89 1.32 2.46 10.32
C ALA A 89 1.97 1.08 10.26
N TYR A 90 2.44 0.72 9.09
CA TYR A 90 3.08 -0.57 8.82
C TYR A 90 4.34 -0.34 8.02
N VAL A 91 5.42 -0.99 8.42
CA VAL A 91 6.68 -1.03 7.68
C VAL A 91 6.84 -2.45 7.14
N ILE A 92 6.71 -2.61 5.85
CA ILE A 92 6.61 -3.90 5.18
C ILE A 92 7.49 -3.99 3.94
N PRO A 93 7.98 -5.19 3.59
CA PRO A 93 8.70 -5.38 2.33
C PRO A 93 7.74 -5.30 1.13
N VAL A 94 8.30 -5.06 -0.05
CA VAL A 94 7.54 -4.93 -1.31
C VAL A 94 6.65 -6.14 -1.56
N GLU A 95 7.16 -7.35 -1.38
CA GLU A 95 6.40 -8.58 -1.60
C GLU A 95 5.16 -8.67 -0.70
N LYS A 96 5.29 -8.29 0.57
CA LYS A 96 4.15 -8.26 1.49
C LYS A 96 3.14 -7.20 1.10
N ALA A 97 3.58 -6.03 0.65
CA ALA A 97 2.71 -4.97 0.17
C ALA A 97 1.85 -5.46 -1.02
N ILE A 98 2.44 -6.19 -1.95
CA ILE A 98 1.72 -6.79 -3.08
C ILE A 98 0.65 -7.76 -2.58
N LYS A 99 0.99 -8.67 -1.67
CA LYS A 99 0.04 -9.63 -1.10
C LYS A 99 -1.12 -8.97 -0.38
N VAL A 100 -0.83 -7.93 0.41
CA VAL A 100 -1.86 -7.17 1.15
C VAL A 100 -2.75 -6.40 0.18
N TYR A 101 -2.21 -5.81 -0.87
CA TYR A 101 -2.98 -5.11 -1.89
C TYR A 101 -4.06 -6.00 -2.52
N HIS A 102 -3.74 -7.26 -2.81
CA HIS A 102 -4.66 -8.23 -3.40
C HIS A 102 -5.60 -8.89 -2.39
N ASN A 103 -5.42 -8.65 -1.09
CA ASN A 103 -6.25 -9.26 -0.06
C ASN A 103 -7.61 -8.54 0.03
N PRO A 104 -8.73 -9.21 -0.27
CA PRO A 104 -10.06 -8.60 -0.25
C PRO A 104 -10.49 -8.07 1.11
N LYS A 105 -9.85 -8.50 2.20
CA LYS A 105 -10.07 -7.97 3.55
C LYS A 105 -9.87 -6.46 3.64
N TYR A 106 -8.98 -5.91 2.82
CA TYR A 106 -8.62 -4.49 2.82
C TYR A 106 -9.27 -3.71 1.67
N ALA A 107 -10.20 -4.32 0.93
CA ALA A 107 -10.91 -3.66 -0.16
C ALA A 107 -11.59 -2.37 0.31
N GLY A 108 -11.42 -1.30 -0.46
CA GLY A 108 -12.00 0.02 -0.16
C GLY A 108 -11.28 0.82 0.93
N LYS A 109 -10.26 0.27 1.59
CA LYS A 109 -9.45 1.03 2.56
C LYS A 109 -8.55 2.04 1.86
N ASN A 110 -8.51 3.27 2.40
CA ASN A 110 -7.66 4.35 1.89
C ASN A 110 -6.30 4.32 2.58
N ILE A 111 -5.28 3.96 1.85
CA ILE A 111 -3.92 3.79 2.39
C ILE A 111 -2.96 4.74 1.70
N LEU A 112 -2.17 5.46 2.49
CA LEU A 112 -1.01 6.21 2.01
C LEU A 112 0.18 5.26 1.88
N TRP A 113 0.74 5.15 0.70
CA TRP A 113 1.90 4.31 0.43
C TRP A 113 3.15 5.17 0.25
N LEU A 114 4.19 4.83 1.00
CA LEU A 114 5.50 5.46 0.94
C LEU A 114 6.52 4.44 0.45
N VAL A 115 7.32 4.83 -0.52
CA VAL A 115 8.45 4.06 -1.04
C VAL A 115 9.68 4.95 -1.10
N THR A 116 10.87 4.37 -1.25
CA THR A 116 12.12 5.13 -1.24
C THR A 116 12.68 5.43 -2.62
N ASN A 117 12.22 4.73 -3.65
CA ASN A 117 12.78 4.81 -5.00
C ASN A 117 11.78 4.35 -6.07
N PRO A 118 11.98 4.72 -7.33
CA PRO A 118 11.08 4.32 -8.42
C PRO A 118 11.19 2.83 -8.81
N THR A 119 12.30 2.17 -8.54
CA THR A 119 12.48 0.73 -8.84
C THR A 119 11.49 -0.12 -8.05
N ASP A 120 11.26 0.19 -6.79
CA ASP A 120 10.28 -0.51 -5.96
C ASP A 120 8.85 -0.33 -6.49
N ILE A 121 8.54 0.81 -7.10
CA ILE A 121 7.24 1.04 -7.76
C ILE A 121 7.08 0.11 -8.96
N LEU A 122 8.12 -0.08 -9.77
CA LEU A 122 8.09 -1.04 -10.87
C LEU A 122 7.83 -2.46 -10.37
N ARG A 123 8.46 -2.85 -9.25
CA ARG A 123 8.21 -4.14 -8.62
C ARG A 123 6.75 -4.29 -8.16
N LEU A 124 6.16 -3.25 -7.60
CA LEU A 124 4.74 -3.23 -7.22
C LEU A 124 3.84 -3.43 -8.44
N ILE A 125 4.11 -2.74 -9.53
CA ILE A 125 3.35 -2.86 -10.80
C ILE A 125 3.48 -4.28 -11.37
N GLU A 126 4.68 -4.84 -11.39
CA GLU A 126 4.92 -6.23 -11.82
C GLU A 126 4.13 -7.24 -10.96
N GLY A 127 3.95 -6.95 -9.69
CA GLY A 127 3.11 -7.72 -8.77
C GLY A 127 1.60 -7.48 -8.92
N GLY A 128 1.17 -6.69 -9.89
CA GLY A 128 -0.24 -6.43 -10.18
C GLY A 128 -0.88 -5.30 -9.38
N VAL A 129 -0.09 -4.49 -8.68
CA VAL A 129 -0.59 -3.28 -8.02
C VAL A 129 -0.87 -2.21 -9.07
N LYS A 130 -2.12 -1.72 -9.10
CA LYS A 130 -2.50 -0.68 -10.04
C LYS A 130 -2.05 0.69 -9.55
N ILE A 131 -1.15 1.32 -10.30
CA ILE A 131 -0.56 2.62 -9.97
C ILE A 131 -0.70 3.53 -11.19
N ASP A 132 -1.47 4.60 -11.04
CA ASP A 132 -1.70 5.58 -12.10
C ASP A 132 -0.86 6.85 -11.91
N LYS A 133 -0.55 7.20 -10.66
CA LYS A 133 0.14 8.43 -10.27
C LYS A 133 1.16 8.18 -9.19
N VAL A 134 2.28 8.88 -9.27
CA VAL A 134 3.33 8.88 -8.24
C VAL A 134 3.69 10.31 -7.89
N ASN A 135 3.70 10.61 -6.60
CA ASN A 135 4.22 11.86 -6.06
C ASN A 135 5.71 11.66 -5.67
N VAL A 136 6.59 12.41 -6.29
CA VAL A 136 8.01 12.40 -5.97
C VAL A 136 8.31 13.54 -5.01
N GLY A 137 8.48 13.19 -3.75
CA GLY A 137 8.59 14.18 -2.67
C GLY A 137 9.98 14.42 -2.14
N GLY A 138 10.77 13.36 -2.02
CA GLY A 138 12.12 13.47 -1.50
C GLY A 138 12.98 12.26 -1.84
N MET A 139 14.14 12.51 -2.40
CA MET A 139 15.17 11.49 -2.65
C MET A 139 16.51 12.08 -2.23
N THR A 140 17.09 11.51 -1.18
CA THR A 140 18.33 12.01 -0.55
C THR A 140 19.49 11.91 -1.51
N TYR A 141 20.26 13.00 -1.59
CA TYR A 141 21.47 13.06 -2.40
C TYR A 141 22.53 12.09 -1.89
N ARG A 142 23.16 11.39 -2.81
CA ARG A 142 24.38 10.61 -2.61
C ARG A 142 25.42 11.08 -3.59
N GLU A 143 26.69 10.82 -3.28
CA GLU A 143 27.78 11.18 -4.17
C GLU A 143 27.57 10.59 -5.58
N GLY A 144 27.68 11.46 -6.58
CA GLY A 144 27.42 11.11 -7.99
C GLY A 144 26.01 11.34 -8.47
N ASP A 145 25.05 11.55 -7.57
CA ASP A 145 23.65 11.83 -7.95
C ASP A 145 23.51 13.22 -8.59
N LYS A 146 22.42 13.38 -9.32
CA LYS A 146 22.02 14.66 -9.92
C LYS A 146 20.74 15.17 -9.29
N LEU A 147 20.72 16.44 -8.92
CA LEU A 147 19.51 17.08 -8.40
C LEU A 147 18.56 17.45 -9.54
N ILE A 148 17.32 17.02 -9.45
CA ILE A 148 16.24 17.45 -10.35
C ILE A 148 15.28 18.42 -9.66
N SER A 149 15.35 18.55 -8.34
CA SER A 149 14.72 19.58 -7.53
C SER A 149 15.53 19.78 -6.25
N GLN A 150 15.13 20.71 -5.39
CA GLN A 150 15.80 20.94 -4.11
C GLN A 150 15.81 19.68 -3.20
N ALA A 151 14.78 18.86 -3.31
CA ALA A 151 14.58 17.69 -2.43
C ALA A 151 14.79 16.34 -3.14
N VAL A 152 15.05 16.33 -4.45
CA VAL A 152 15.10 15.09 -5.23
C VAL A 152 16.41 14.98 -5.99
N ALA A 153 17.22 14.02 -5.58
CA ALA A 153 18.44 13.60 -6.26
C ALA A 153 18.24 12.22 -6.89
N VAL A 154 18.78 12.02 -8.08
CA VAL A 154 18.60 10.77 -8.84
C VAL A 154 19.95 10.25 -9.33
N ASN A 155 20.06 8.93 -9.44
CA ASN A 155 21.15 8.24 -10.10
C ASN A 155 20.67 7.68 -11.47
N PRO A 156 21.56 7.09 -12.29
CA PRO A 156 21.16 6.53 -13.59
C PRO A 156 20.09 5.45 -13.50
N THR A 157 20.10 4.64 -12.45
CA THR A 157 19.08 3.60 -12.21
C THR A 157 17.71 4.24 -11.94
N ASP A 158 17.66 5.28 -11.12
CA ASP A 158 16.42 6.02 -10.85
C ASP A 158 15.86 6.64 -12.11
N VAL A 159 16.68 7.27 -12.93
CA VAL A 159 16.25 7.87 -14.20
C VAL A 159 15.67 6.83 -15.14
N ALA A 160 16.32 5.68 -15.28
CA ALA A 160 15.82 4.58 -16.09
C ALA A 160 14.46 4.06 -15.57
N ALA A 161 14.31 3.91 -14.26
CA ALA A 161 13.07 3.47 -13.64
C ALA A 161 11.94 4.50 -13.83
N PHE A 162 12.20 5.78 -13.67
CA PHE A 162 11.22 6.84 -13.94
C PHE A 162 10.74 6.83 -15.39
N LYS A 163 11.66 6.67 -16.34
CA LYS A 163 11.30 6.54 -17.78
C LYS A 163 10.40 5.34 -18.04
N GLN A 164 10.70 4.20 -17.43
CA GLN A 164 9.85 3.00 -17.53
C GLN A 164 8.44 3.23 -16.93
N LEU A 165 8.35 3.95 -15.83
CA LEU A 165 7.04 4.30 -15.25
C LEU A 165 6.24 5.20 -16.19
N LEU A 166 6.86 6.21 -16.80
CA LEU A 166 6.23 7.07 -17.78
C LEU A 166 5.76 6.27 -19.01
N ASP A 167 6.58 5.34 -19.51
CA ASP A 167 6.24 4.46 -20.64
C ASP A 167 5.04 3.55 -20.33
N LYS A 168 4.82 3.22 -19.07
CA LYS A 168 3.64 2.49 -18.60
C LYS A 168 2.40 3.37 -18.37
N GLY A 169 2.50 4.67 -18.64
CA GLY A 169 1.40 5.62 -18.48
C GLY A 169 1.23 6.15 -17.05
N VAL A 170 2.23 5.96 -16.20
CA VAL A 170 2.20 6.50 -14.82
C VAL A 170 2.54 7.98 -14.84
N GLU A 171 1.69 8.80 -14.21
CA GLU A 171 1.94 10.23 -14.03
C GLU A 171 2.92 10.46 -12.87
N LEU A 172 4.01 11.18 -13.14
CA LEU A 172 5.01 11.55 -12.14
C LEU A 172 4.93 13.04 -11.84
N SER A 173 4.87 13.40 -10.57
CA SER A 173 4.86 14.80 -10.12
C SER A 173 5.89 15.06 -9.04
N LEU A 174 6.54 16.21 -9.10
CA LEU A 174 7.45 16.72 -8.08
C LEU A 174 6.66 17.63 -7.15
N GLN A 175 6.57 17.27 -5.88
CA GLN A 175 5.91 18.10 -4.87
C GLN A 175 6.43 17.73 -3.48
N GLN A 176 7.10 18.65 -2.84
CA GLN A 176 7.74 18.40 -1.55
C GLN A 176 6.74 18.34 -0.40
N VAL A 177 5.85 19.31 -0.31
CA VAL A 177 4.79 19.37 0.71
C VAL A 177 3.42 19.55 0.05
N ALA A 178 2.37 19.14 0.75
CA ALA A 178 1.01 19.12 0.20
C ALA A 178 0.51 20.51 -0.24
N SER A 179 1.00 21.58 0.37
CA SER A 179 0.65 22.96 0.06
C SER A 179 1.51 23.60 -1.01
N SER A 180 2.61 22.97 -1.43
CA SER A 180 3.50 23.54 -2.45
C SER A 180 2.99 23.28 -3.87
N PRO A 181 3.41 24.11 -4.86
CA PRO A 181 3.09 23.85 -6.24
C PRO A 181 3.63 22.49 -6.71
N LYS A 182 2.84 21.84 -7.55
CA LYS A 182 3.19 20.57 -8.18
C LYS A 182 3.75 20.82 -9.57
N SER A 183 4.91 20.25 -9.88
CA SER A 183 5.47 20.25 -11.23
C SER A 183 5.52 18.82 -11.79
N MET A 184 5.31 18.68 -13.09
CA MET A 184 5.33 17.38 -13.73
C MET A 184 6.76 16.94 -14.03
N LEU A 185 7.03 15.65 -13.81
CA LEU A 185 8.27 15.01 -14.22
C LEU A 185 8.00 14.19 -15.48
N THR A 186 8.57 14.62 -16.60
CA THR A 186 8.34 14.00 -17.93
C THR A 186 9.64 13.51 -18.52
N HIS A 187 9.58 12.82 -19.67
CA HIS A 187 10.77 12.42 -20.40
C HIS A 187 11.71 13.59 -20.72
N LYS A 188 11.16 14.78 -20.98
CA LYS A 188 11.96 15.98 -21.27
C LYS A 188 12.91 16.32 -20.14
N GLU A 189 12.44 16.34 -18.90
CA GLU A 189 13.27 16.63 -17.72
C GLU A 189 14.29 15.53 -17.46
N LEU A 190 13.88 14.26 -17.64
CA LEU A 190 14.76 13.11 -17.44
C LEU A 190 15.86 13.00 -18.51
N ASP A 191 15.54 13.28 -19.76
CA ASP A 191 16.50 13.25 -20.87
C ASP A 191 17.55 14.37 -20.78
N ALA A 192 17.24 15.46 -20.09
CA ALA A 192 18.16 16.57 -19.87
C ALA A 192 19.24 16.27 -18.81
N ILE A 193 19.11 15.21 -18.04
CA ILE A 193 20.04 14.84 -16.96
C ILE A 193 21.29 14.20 -17.58
N GLN A 194 22.45 14.73 -17.22
CA GLN A 194 23.76 14.19 -17.63
C GLN A 194 24.54 13.75 -16.38
N PHE A 195 25.03 12.51 -16.41
CA PHE A 195 25.86 11.91 -15.37
C PHE A 195 27.34 11.94 -15.74
#